data_20d20b4157fa182687911586bac96723
#
_entry.id   20d20b4157fa182687911586bac96723
#
_cell.length_a   1.000
_cell.length_b   1.000
_cell.length_c   1.000
_cell.angle_alpha   90.00
_cell.angle_beta   90.00
_cell.angle_gamma   90.00
#
_symmetry.space_group_name_H-M   'P 1'
#
loop_
_entity.id
_entity.type
_entity.pdbx_description
1 polymer ?
#
loop_
_entity_poly.entity_id
_entity_poly.type
_entity_poly.pdbx_seq_one_letter_code
_entity_poly.pdbx_strand_id
1 'polypeptide(L)'
;MALSEPPFTIGIEEEYMIVDARTGALVEDPPPGLMAECKAKLGDQVSTEFMRSQIEVGTRVRADIGEARDELRRLRGCIAEITAAHGLAPIAVSTHPFADYGAQQHTDEERYAILARDLPEVAGAC
;
A
#
# COMPACT_ATOMS: atom_id res chain seq x y z
N MET A 1 11.40 -35.64 21.66
CA MET A 1 10.47 -35.04 20.68
C MET A 1 11.35 -34.48 19.56
N ALA A 2 11.27 -35.01 18.34
CA ALA A 2 12.04 -34.50 17.23
C ALA A 2 11.40 -33.16 16.79
N LEU A 3 12.16 -32.10 16.77
CA LEU A 3 11.73 -30.81 16.20
C LEU A 3 11.59 -31.02 14.69
N SER A 4 10.38 -30.79 14.16
CA SER A 4 10.20 -30.75 12.71
C SER A 4 10.82 -29.46 12.17
N GLU A 5 11.48 -29.56 11.03
CA GLU A 5 12.00 -28.39 10.35
C GLU A 5 10.84 -27.47 9.91
N PRO A 6 10.93 -26.15 10.15
CA PRO A 6 9.85 -25.25 9.75
C PRO A 6 9.72 -25.21 8.22
N PRO A 7 8.50 -25.03 7.69
CA PRO A 7 8.30 -24.84 6.27
C PRO A 7 8.80 -23.45 5.89
N PHE A 8 10.00 -23.31 5.33
CA PHE A 8 10.57 -22.03 4.92
C PHE A 8 9.76 -21.40 3.78
N THR A 9 8.61 -20.83 4.16
CA THR A 9 7.72 -20.12 3.25
C THR A 9 7.93 -18.61 3.37
N ILE A 10 7.53 -17.86 2.35
CA ILE A 10 7.67 -16.40 2.28
C ILE A 10 6.33 -15.72 1.98
N GLY A 11 6.15 -14.53 2.54
CA GLY A 11 5.16 -13.55 2.15
C GLY A 11 5.89 -12.23 1.92
N ILE A 12 5.42 -11.43 0.96
CA ILE A 12 5.98 -10.12 0.64
C ILE A 12 4.85 -9.11 0.63
N GLU A 13 5.06 -8.00 1.30
CA GLU A 13 4.21 -6.82 1.25
C GLU A 13 4.91 -5.72 0.49
N GLU A 14 4.14 -4.94 -0.26
CA GLU A 14 4.61 -3.73 -0.93
C GLU A 14 3.64 -2.60 -0.67
N GLU A 15 4.19 -1.44 -0.42
CA GLU A 15 3.47 -0.20 -0.19
C GLU A 15 3.73 0.78 -1.33
N TYR A 16 2.66 1.39 -1.82
CA TYR A 16 2.73 2.37 -2.91
C TYR A 16 2.17 3.70 -2.46
N MET A 17 2.85 4.77 -2.82
CA MET A 17 2.26 6.10 -2.83
C MET A 17 1.51 6.33 -4.14
N ILE A 18 0.36 6.99 -4.06
CA ILE A 18 -0.46 7.33 -5.22
C ILE A 18 -0.14 8.75 -5.67
N VAL A 19 0.23 8.89 -6.92
CA VAL A 19 0.62 10.17 -7.52
C VAL A 19 -0.25 10.51 -8.74
N ASP A 20 -0.37 11.77 -9.04
CA ASP A 20 -0.88 12.23 -10.33
C ASP A 20 0.06 11.77 -11.46
N ALA A 21 -0.47 11.02 -12.42
CA ALA A 21 0.35 10.37 -13.45
C ALA A 21 1.07 11.36 -14.39
N ARG A 22 0.61 12.61 -14.47
CA ARG A 22 1.17 13.63 -15.33
C ARG A 22 2.23 14.48 -14.63
N THR A 23 2.03 14.79 -13.36
CA THR A 23 2.89 15.71 -12.61
C THR A 23 3.84 15.02 -11.64
N GLY A 24 3.51 13.79 -11.24
CA GLY A 24 4.20 13.06 -10.18
C GLY A 24 3.91 13.59 -8.78
N ALA A 25 3.00 14.55 -8.64
CA ALA A 25 2.62 15.06 -7.33
C ALA A 25 1.86 14.02 -6.52
N LEU A 26 2.14 13.95 -5.21
CA LEU A 26 1.43 13.05 -4.30
C LEU A 26 -0.06 13.45 -4.23
N VAL A 27 -0.93 12.46 -4.29
CA VAL A 27 -2.38 12.66 -4.16
C VAL A 27 -2.76 12.45 -2.70
N GLU A 28 -2.96 13.52 -1.97
CA GLU A 28 -3.21 13.52 -0.52
C GLU A 28 -4.53 12.84 -0.15
N ASP A 29 -5.55 12.98 -1.01
CA ASP A 29 -6.88 12.37 -0.84
C ASP A 29 -7.32 11.70 -2.15
N PRO A 30 -6.96 10.43 -2.38
CA PRO A 30 -7.35 9.70 -3.57
C PRO A 30 -8.88 9.59 -3.72
N PRO A 31 -9.40 9.41 -4.96
CA PRO A 31 -10.83 9.27 -5.19
C PRO A 31 -11.47 8.22 -4.28
N PRO A 32 -12.63 8.50 -3.65
CA PRO A 32 -13.21 7.62 -2.63
C PRO A 32 -13.59 6.22 -3.13
N GLY A 33 -13.74 6.04 -4.44
CA GLY A 33 -13.98 4.73 -5.06
C GLY A 33 -12.72 3.88 -5.30
N LEU A 34 -11.53 4.48 -5.31
CA LEU A 34 -10.28 3.82 -5.72
C LEU A 34 -10.00 2.56 -4.89
N MET A 35 -10.04 2.66 -3.57
CA MET A 35 -9.81 1.52 -2.68
C MET A 35 -10.90 0.44 -2.82
N ALA A 36 -12.16 0.83 -3.05
CA ALA A 36 -13.23 -0.12 -3.27
C ALA A 36 -13.03 -0.93 -4.57
N GLU A 37 -12.54 -0.29 -5.64
CA GLU A 37 -12.17 -0.96 -6.89
C GLU A 37 -10.99 -1.91 -6.69
N CYS A 38 -9.97 -1.50 -5.95
CA CYS A 38 -8.83 -2.36 -5.58
C CYS A 38 -9.30 -3.59 -4.79
N LYS A 39 -10.13 -3.41 -3.77
CA LYS A 39 -10.68 -4.50 -2.96
C LYS A 39 -11.59 -5.44 -3.76
N ALA A 40 -12.38 -4.92 -4.69
CA ALA A 40 -13.22 -5.73 -5.57
C ALA A 40 -12.38 -6.66 -6.47
N LYS A 41 -11.19 -6.22 -6.89
CA LYS A 41 -10.31 -6.98 -7.80
C LYS A 41 -9.30 -7.87 -7.06
N LEU A 42 -8.80 -7.45 -5.91
CA LEU A 42 -7.70 -8.11 -5.18
C LEU A 42 -8.12 -8.73 -3.85
N GLY A 43 -9.31 -8.43 -3.35
CA GLY A 43 -9.84 -8.97 -2.09
C GLY A 43 -8.99 -8.58 -0.89
N ASP A 44 -8.58 -9.59 -0.13
CA ASP A 44 -7.76 -9.48 1.08
C ASP A 44 -6.26 -9.21 0.81
N GLN A 45 -5.86 -9.19 -0.46
CA GLN A 45 -4.47 -8.91 -0.85
C GLN A 45 -4.17 -7.41 -1.00
N VAL A 46 -5.14 -6.54 -0.74
CA VAL A 46 -4.96 -5.08 -0.71
C VAL A 46 -5.57 -4.49 0.55
N SER A 47 -4.85 -3.58 1.17
CA SER A 47 -5.28 -2.86 2.37
C SER A 47 -5.01 -1.36 2.26
N THR A 48 -5.75 -0.62 3.08
CA THR A 48 -5.45 0.78 3.38
C THR A 48 -4.21 0.85 4.26
N GLU A 49 -3.47 1.95 4.14
CA GLU A 49 -2.34 2.28 4.98
C GLU A 49 -2.64 3.51 5.86
N PHE A 50 -1.69 3.89 6.73
CA PHE A 50 -1.82 5.01 7.66
C PHE A 50 -2.20 6.32 6.96
N MET A 51 -1.54 6.61 5.84
CA MET A 51 -1.88 7.76 5.00
C MET A 51 -2.87 7.36 3.90
N ARG A 52 -3.85 8.21 3.60
CA ARG A 52 -4.80 8.00 2.50
C ARG A 52 -4.14 7.92 1.13
N SER A 53 -2.97 8.56 0.99
CA SER A 53 -2.15 8.55 -0.21
C SER A 53 -1.44 7.21 -0.48
N GLN A 54 -1.58 6.22 0.42
CA GLN A 54 -0.86 4.96 0.39
C GLN A 54 -1.80 3.76 0.19
N ILE A 55 -1.32 2.75 -0.55
CA ILE A 55 -1.99 1.46 -0.76
C ILE A 55 -0.96 0.36 -0.51
N GLU A 56 -1.30 -0.59 0.36
CA GLU A 56 -0.50 -1.78 0.60
C GLU A 56 -1.06 -2.98 -0.15
N VAL A 57 -0.17 -3.82 -0.68
CA VAL A 57 -0.52 -5.13 -1.23
C VAL A 57 0.33 -6.22 -0.61
N GLY A 58 -0.27 -7.39 -0.37
CA GLY A 58 0.42 -8.56 0.17
C GLY A 58 0.25 -9.80 -0.70
N THR A 59 1.35 -10.53 -0.90
CA THR A 59 1.27 -11.87 -1.50
C THR A 59 0.63 -12.83 -0.52
N ARG A 60 0.10 -13.92 -1.03
CA ARG A 60 -0.16 -15.09 -0.21
C ARG A 60 1.15 -15.72 0.22
N VAL A 61 1.08 -16.61 1.22
CA VAL A 61 2.23 -17.43 1.61
C VAL A 61 2.64 -18.30 0.42
N ARG A 62 3.92 -18.20 0.02
CA ARG A 62 4.50 -18.88 -1.14
C ARG A 62 5.64 -19.80 -0.74
N ALA A 63 5.84 -20.86 -1.52
CA ALA A 63 6.89 -21.83 -1.26
C ALA A 63 8.28 -21.32 -1.69
N ASP A 64 8.33 -20.47 -2.72
CA ASP A 64 9.57 -19.95 -3.25
C ASP A 64 9.46 -18.51 -3.77
N ILE A 65 10.60 -17.90 -4.03
CA ILE A 65 10.72 -16.52 -4.51
C ILE A 65 10.15 -16.32 -5.92
N GLY A 66 10.15 -17.35 -6.76
CA GLY A 66 9.59 -17.29 -8.11
C GLY A 66 8.07 -17.09 -8.06
N GLU A 67 7.38 -17.86 -7.23
CA GLU A 67 5.94 -17.71 -7.01
C GLU A 67 5.59 -16.34 -6.42
N ALA A 68 6.36 -15.89 -5.42
CA ALA A 68 6.15 -14.59 -4.79
C ALA A 68 6.35 -13.44 -5.81
N ARG A 69 7.41 -13.50 -6.63
CA ARG A 69 7.67 -12.54 -7.70
C ARG A 69 6.52 -12.46 -8.70
N ASP A 70 6.02 -13.60 -9.16
CA ASP A 70 4.97 -13.63 -10.18
C ASP A 70 3.65 -13.08 -9.62
N GLU A 71 3.38 -13.34 -8.34
CA GLU A 71 2.24 -12.75 -7.66
C GLU A 71 2.37 -11.23 -7.47
N LEU A 72 3.54 -10.74 -7.04
CA LEU A 72 3.78 -9.28 -6.95
C LEU A 72 3.60 -8.58 -8.30
N ARG A 73 4.09 -9.19 -9.39
CA ARG A 73 3.88 -8.63 -10.74
C ARG A 73 2.39 -8.51 -11.08
N ARG A 74 1.58 -9.50 -10.71
CA ARG A 74 0.13 -9.44 -10.89
C ARG A 74 -0.51 -8.34 -10.03
N LEU A 75 -0.15 -8.26 -8.75
CA LEU A 75 -0.67 -7.25 -7.82
C LEU A 75 -0.34 -5.83 -8.30
N ARG A 76 0.93 -5.57 -8.64
CA ARG A 76 1.39 -4.29 -9.20
C ARG A 76 0.62 -3.92 -10.48
N GLY A 77 0.47 -4.88 -11.39
CA GLY A 77 -0.28 -4.65 -12.63
C GLY A 77 -1.73 -4.25 -12.38
N CYS A 78 -2.40 -4.92 -11.44
CA CYS A 78 -3.77 -4.58 -11.06
C CYS A 78 -3.89 -3.18 -10.45
N ILE A 79 -3.01 -2.81 -9.52
CA ILE A 79 -3.01 -1.46 -8.93
C ILE A 79 -2.74 -0.41 -10.01
N ALA A 80 -1.76 -0.64 -10.88
CA ALA A 80 -1.43 0.28 -11.97
C ALA A 80 -2.59 0.48 -12.95
N GLU A 81 -3.31 -0.59 -13.33
CA GLU A 81 -4.48 -0.50 -14.20
C GLU A 81 -5.61 0.30 -13.57
N ILE A 82 -5.91 0.05 -12.28
CA ILE A 82 -6.99 0.73 -11.57
C ILE A 82 -6.65 2.21 -11.40
N THR A 83 -5.46 2.53 -10.94
CA THR A 83 -5.04 3.94 -10.75
C THR A 83 -4.99 4.70 -12.06
N ALA A 84 -4.53 4.08 -13.16
CA ALA A 84 -4.48 4.71 -14.48
C ALA A 84 -5.87 5.13 -14.99
N ALA A 85 -6.94 4.39 -14.67
CA ALA A 85 -8.31 4.76 -15.01
C ALA A 85 -8.76 6.09 -14.35
N HIS A 86 -8.10 6.49 -13.26
CA HIS A 86 -8.31 7.75 -12.56
C HIS A 86 -7.27 8.84 -12.89
N GLY A 87 -6.39 8.60 -13.87
CA GLY A 87 -5.29 9.51 -14.20
C GLY A 87 -4.17 9.52 -13.17
N LEU A 88 -4.07 8.48 -12.34
CA LEU A 88 -3.13 8.30 -11.25
C LEU A 88 -2.12 7.20 -11.56
N ALA A 89 -1.05 7.12 -10.77
CA ALA A 89 -0.07 6.05 -10.85
C ALA A 89 0.43 5.65 -9.44
N PRO A 90 0.70 4.36 -9.19
CA PRO A 90 1.39 3.93 -7.99
C PRO A 90 2.90 4.10 -8.16
N ILE A 91 3.59 4.55 -7.12
CA ILE A 91 5.06 4.56 -7.06
C ILE A 91 5.52 3.80 -5.83
N ALA A 92 6.51 2.92 -6.02
CA ALA A 92 7.10 2.12 -4.94
C ALA A 92 8.25 2.91 -4.29
N VAL A 93 7.92 3.82 -3.40
CA VAL A 93 8.86 4.66 -2.65
C VAL A 93 8.42 4.75 -1.20
N SER A 94 9.36 4.78 -0.27
CA SER A 94 9.06 4.97 1.15
C SER A 94 8.87 6.45 1.53
N THR A 95 9.39 7.36 0.71
CA THR A 95 9.32 8.81 0.95
C THR A 95 9.15 9.54 -0.38
N HIS A 96 8.14 10.40 -0.48
CA HIS A 96 7.93 11.22 -1.67
C HIS A 96 8.95 12.38 -1.71
N PRO A 97 9.65 12.62 -2.83
CA PRO A 97 10.79 13.55 -2.86
C PRO A 97 10.43 15.03 -2.69
N PHE A 98 9.18 15.42 -2.91
CA PHE A 98 8.75 16.83 -2.85
C PHE A 98 7.32 17.02 -2.32
N ALA A 99 6.71 16.02 -1.68
CA ALA A 99 5.40 16.17 -1.05
C ALA A 99 5.50 17.02 0.24
N ASP A 100 4.44 17.76 0.52
CA ASP A 100 4.25 18.40 1.81
C ASP A 100 3.61 17.40 2.78
N TYR A 101 4.39 16.91 3.73
CA TYR A 101 3.90 15.96 4.73
C TYR A 101 2.83 16.55 5.66
N GLY A 102 2.86 17.86 5.88
CA GLY A 102 1.84 18.55 6.68
C GLY A 102 0.45 18.58 6.04
N ALA A 103 0.38 18.35 4.71
CA ALA A 103 -0.87 18.28 3.97
C ALA A 103 -1.47 16.87 3.90
N GLN A 104 -0.75 15.84 4.35
CA GLN A 104 -1.20 14.45 4.27
C GLN A 104 -2.40 14.20 5.19
N GLN A 105 -3.31 13.34 4.74
CA GLN A 105 -4.49 12.94 5.47
C GLN A 105 -4.36 11.49 5.95
N HIS A 106 -4.67 11.26 7.22
CA HIS A 106 -4.72 9.92 7.77
C HIS A 106 -5.96 9.16 7.28
N THR A 107 -5.81 7.86 7.11
CA THR A 107 -6.93 6.96 6.85
C THR A 107 -7.88 6.95 8.06
N ASP A 108 -9.18 7.06 7.82
CA ASP A 108 -10.21 7.12 8.86
C ASP A 108 -10.51 5.71 9.40
N GLU A 109 -9.57 5.20 10.20
CA GLU A 109 -9.68 3.94 10.93
C GLU A 109 -9.26 4.15 12.39
N GLU A 110 -9.96 3.48 13.33
CA GLU A 110 -9.73 3.64 14.78
C GLU A 110 -8.27 3.39 15.19
N ARG A 111 -7.61 2.37 14.60
CA ARG A 111 -6.20 2.04 14.87
C ARG A 111 -5.27 3.20 14.51
N TYR A 112 -5.55 3.92 13.46
CA TYR A 112 -4.74 5.06 13.01
C TYR A 112 -5.02 6.33 13.81
N ALA A 113 -6.27 6.53 14.24
CA ALA A 113 -6.61 7.61 15.15
C ALA A 113 -5.91 7.46 16.52
N ILE A 114 -5.80 6.22 17.03
CA ILE A 114 -5.03 5.91 18.25
C ILE A 114 -3.55 6.21 18.03
N LEU A 115 -2.96 5.77 16.93
CA LEU A 115 -1.55 6.00 16.61
C LEU A 115 -1.22 7.50 16.52
N ALA A 116 -2.03 8.27 15.78
CA ALA A 116 -1.86 9.72 15.65
C ALA A 116 -1.97 10.46 16.97
N ARG A 117 -2.84 10.00 17.88
CA ARG A 117 -3.00 10.58 19.21
C ARG A 117 -1.83 10.24 20.15
N ASP A 118 -1.40 8.99 20.16
CA ASP A 118 -0.45 8.48 21.14
C ASP A 118 1.02 8.72 20.72
N LEU A 119 1.28 8.86 19.41
CA LEU A 119 2.60 9.10 18.84
C LEU A 119 2.59 10.24 17.82
N PRO A 120 2.20 11.47 18.22
CA PRO A 120 2.03 12.57 17.26
C PRO A 120 3.32 12.98 16.56
N GLU A 121 4.48 12.84 17.20
CA GLU A 121 5.78 13.15 16.61
C GLU A 121 6.17 12.15 15.52
N VAL A 122 5.82 10.88 15.69
CA VAL A 122 6.06 9.82 14.70
C VAL A 122 5.04 9.94 13.56
N ALA A 123 3.76 10.09 13.89
CA ALA A 123 2.68 10.21 12.92
C ALA A 123 2.80 11.47 12.03
N GLY A 124 3.42 12.53 12.51
CA GLY A 124 3.70 13.75 11.75
C GLY A 124 4.99 13.71 10.93
N ALA A 125 5.78 12.65 11.07
CA ALA A 125 7.05 12.45 10.35
C ALA A 125 6.98 11.40 9.22
N CYS A 126 5.84 10.70 9.11
CA CYS A 126 5.61 9.67 8.09
C CYS A 126 5.16 10.25 6.75
#